data_fed7158fad2299acecd4936d67c3d183
#
_entry.id   fed7158fad2299acecd4936d67c3d183
#
_cell.length_a   1.000
_cell.length_b   1.000
_cell.length_c   1.000
_cell.angle_alpha   90.00
_cell.angle_beta   90.00
_cell.angle_gamma   90.00
#
_symmetry.space_group_name_H-M   'P 1'
#
loop_
_entity.id
_entity.type
_entity.pdbx_description
1 polymer ?
#
loop_
_entity_poly.entity_id
_entity_poly.type
_entity_poly.pdbx_seq_one_letter_code
_entity_poly.pdbx_strand_id
1 'polypeptide(L)'
;TGALIAEAGVEGLTMRKLAERAGVAVATLYNQFGDRSGVLVAFVSAGLDQLEIELDAQPDAGPVDTTRALFNALDENFAAEPEVWRPIFASLKPGTGPHGMGAVGDRVVAYLEADFAKAAANGLFAVDCDVGALARHVFTMRMNRVEKWAQASIDWGVYRSSSTLGLELALAAVLVEPFRSRALACSGILR
;
A
#
# COMPACT_ATOMS: atom_id res chain seq x y z
N THR A 1 5.53 18.00 -2.38
CA THR A 1 5.38 17.17 -3.61
C THR A 1 3.91 17.05 -3.97
N GLY A 2 3.03 16.58 -3.06
CA GLY A 2 1.59 16.36 -3.34
C GLY A 2 0.89 17.57 -3.92
N ALA A 3 1.03 18.76 -3.33
CA ALA A 3 0.41 19.99 -3.84
C ALA A 3 0.85 20.33 -5.28
N LEU A 4 2.11 20.11 -5.64
CA LEU A 4 2.58 20.32 -7.01
C LEU A 4 1.98 19.30 -7.99
N ILE A 5 1.76 18.07 -7.55
CA ILE A 5 1.11 17.04 -8.37
C ILE A 5 -0.35 17.39 -8.58
N ALA A 6 -1.06 17.82 -7.54
CA ALA A 6 -2.45 18.27 -7.65
C ALA A 6 -2.61 19.47 -8.59
N GLU A 7 -1.67 20.44 -8.54
CA GLU A 7 -1.71 21.66 -9.35
C GLU A 7 -1.32 21.43 -10.83
N ALA A 8 -0.32 20.60 -11.10
CA ALA A 8 0.32 20.52 -12.41
C ALA A 8 0.44 19.08 -12.97
N GLY A 9 -0.09 18.10 -12.25
CA GLY A 9 0.07 16.68 -12.55
C GLY A 9 1.51 16.20 -12.37
N VAL A 10 1.72 14.87 -12.46
CA VAL A 10 3.06 14.28 -12.38
C VAL A 10 3.97 14.78 -13.50
N GLU A 11 3.44 15.01 -14.70
CA GLU A 11 4.23 15.54 -15.83
C GLU A 11 4.71 16.98 -15.60
N GLY A 12 3.96 17.78 -14.85
CA GLY A 12 4.35 19.12 -14.43
C GLY A 12 5.35 19.18 -13.29
N LEU A 13 5.60 18.04 -12.62
CA LEU A 13 6.56 17.91 -11.53
C LEU A 13 7.98 17.83 -12.08
N THR A 14 8.76 18.91 -11.98
CA THR A 14 10.17 18.94 -12.37
C THR A 14 11.07 19.17 -11.17
N MET A 15 12.31 18.65 -11.22
CA MET A 15 13.31 18.85 -10.16
C MET A 15 13.54 20.36 -9.89
N ARG A 16 13.44 21.20 -10.91
CA ARG A 16 13.58 22.65 -10.76
C ARG A 16 12.43 23.27 -9.96
N LYS A 17 11.16 22.94 -10.30
CA LYS A 17 9.98 23.43 -9.55
C LYS A 17 9.99 22.93 -8.11
N LEU A 18 10.40 21.68 -7.89
CA LEU A 18 10.56 21.10 -6.56
C LEU A 18 11.59 21.86 -5.73
N ALA A 19 12.78 22.13 -6.31
CA ALA A 19 13.85 22.86 -5.66
C ALA A 19 13.43 24.31 -5.31
N GLU A 20 12.79 24.97 -6.25
CA GLU A 20 12.25 26.33 -6.06
C GLU A 20 11.22 26.38 -4.91
N ARG A 21 10.28 25.42 -4.89
CA ARG A 21 9.25 25.36 -3.84
C ARG A 21 9.79 24.95 -2.47
N ALA A 22 10.85 24.13 -2.45
CA ALA A 22 11.54 23.69 -1.24
C ALA A 22 12.60 24.69 -0.74
N GLY A 23 12.94 25.73 -1.52
CA GLY A 23 13.97 26.70 -1.18
C GLY A 23 15.38 26.10 -1.14
N VAL A 24 15.66 25.08 -1.95
CA VAL A 24 16.96 24.39 -2.02
C VAL A 24 17.56 24.45 -3.43
N ALA A 25 18.86 24.17 -3.54
CA ALA A 25 19.49 24.05 -4.85
C ALA A 25 19.01 22.79 -5.59
N VAL A 26 18.85 22.87 -6.90
CA VAL A 26 18.44 21.73 -7.74
C VAL A 26 19.40 20.55 -7.58
N ALA A 27 20.71 20.83 -7.47
CA ALA A 27 21.75 19.81 -7.25
C ALA A 27 21.51 19.03 -5.94
N THR A 28 21.00 19.67 -4.90
CA THR A 28 20.68 19.02 -3.62
C THR A 28 19.59 17.95 -3.81
N LEU A 29 18.56 18.24 -4.59
CA LEU A 29 17.50 17.26 -4.88
C LEU A 29 18.03 16.09 -5.72
N TYR A 30 18.88 16.36 -6.72
CA TYR A 30 19.50 15.29 -7.51
C TYR A 30 20.40 14.39 -6.64
N ASN A 31 21.18 14.98 -5.74
CA ASN A 31 22.03 14.22 -4.83
C ASN A 31 21.23 13.36 -3.85
N GLN A 32 20.05 13.85 -3.40
CA GLN A 32 19.23 13.16 -2.41
C GLN A 32 18.31 12.11 -3.02
N PHE A 33 17.69 12.39 -4.15
CA PHE A 33 16.61 11.57 -4.73
C PHE A 33 16.99 10.97 -6.09
N GLY A 34 18.11 11.36 -6.70
CA GLY A 34 18.53 10.93 -8.00
C GLY A 34 17.77 11.61 -9.13
N ASP A 35 16.46 11.36 -9.22
CA ASP A 35 15.59 11.92 -10.26
C ASP A 35 14.15 12.15 -9.74
N ARG A 36 13.26 12.53 -10.66
CA ARG A 36 11.82 12.73 -10.36
C ARG A 36 11.16 11.47 -9.79
N SER A 37 11.52 10.31 -10.30
CA SER A 37 10.95 9.03 -9.81
C SER A 37 11.37 8.78 -8.36
N GLY A 38 12.62 9.06 -8.01
CA GLY A 38 13.10 8.97 -6.62
C GLY A 38 12.34 9.92 -5.67
N VAL A 39 11.98 11.13 -6.13
CA VAL A 39 11.13 12.04 -5.33
C VAL A 39 9.73 11.47 -5.14
N LEU A 40 9.12 10.87 -6.17
CA LEU A 40 7.80 10.23 -6.06
C LEU A 40 7.84 9.04 -5.11
N VAL A 41 8.87 8.19 -5.20
CA VAL A 41 9.06 7.06 -4.29
C VAL A 41 9.23 7.54 -2.84
N ALA A 42 10.03 8.58 -2.62
CA ALA A 42 10.21 9.18 -1.29
C ALA A 42 8.90 9.76 -0.75
N PHE A 43 8.07 10.35 -1.60
CA PHE A 43 6.74 10.85 -1.22
C PHE A 43 5.81 9.70 -0.77
N VAL A 44 5.76 8.61 -1.54
CA VAL A 44 4.97 7.41 -1.18
C VAL A 44 5.50 6.79 0.11
N SER A 45 6.83 6.69 0.27
CA SER A 45 7.46 6.15 1.47
C SER A 45 7.13 6.97 2.72
N ALA A 46 7.19 8.30 2.64
CA ALA A 46 6.84 9.17 3.76
C ALA A 46 5.36 9.06 4.17
N GLY A 47 4.46 8.86 3.19
CA GLY A 47 3.05 8.56 3.48
C GLY A 47 2.88 7.23 4.22
N LEU A 48 3.64 6.22 3.84
CA LEU A 48 3.63 4.92 4.51
C LEU A 48 4.20 5.02 5.94
N ASP A 49 5.32 5.77 6.15
CA ASP A 49 5.90 6.01 7.46
C ASP A 49 4.88 6.59 8.44
N GLN A 50 4.10 7.58 7.97
CA GLN A 50 3.07 8.21 8.78
C GLN A 50 1.95 7.23 9.16
N LEU A 51 1.50 6.41 8.20
CA LEU A 51 0.47 5.40 8.45
C LEU A 51 0.94 4.31 9.41
N GLU A 52 2.17 3.84 9.29
CA GLU A 52 2.74 2.85 10.21
C GLU A 52 2.76 3.40 11.65
N ILE A 53 3.20 4.65 11.85
CA ILE A 53 3.19 5.31 13.17
C ILE A 53 1.76 5.38 13.74
N GLU A 54 0.77 5.76 12.92
CA GLU A 54 -0.62 5.89 13.34
C GLU A 54 -1.23 4.53 13.72
N LEU A 55 -0.91 3.48 12.95
CA LEU A 55 -1.39 2.12 13.20
C LEU A 55 -0.74 1.50 14.44
N ASP A 56 0.57 1.71 14.64
CA ASP A 56 1.29 1.21 15.80
C ASP A 56 0.82 1.85 17.12
N ALA A 57 0.25 3.05 17.04
CA ALA A 57 -0.34 3.74 18.19
C ALA A 57 -1.74 3.22 18.55
N GLN A 58 -2.37 2.38 17.71
CA GLN A 58 -3.69 1.82 17.97
C GLN A 58 -3.60 0.55 18.84
N PRO A 59 -4.56 0.33 19.74
CA PRO A 59 -4.61 -0.91 20.49
C PRO A 59 -4.82 -2.11 19.55
N ASP A 60 -4.20 -3.22 19.90
CA ASP A 60 -4.27 -4.48 19.17
C ASP A 60 -5.73 -4.92 19.00
N ALA A 61 -6.29 -4.80 17.81
CA ALA A 61 -7.72 -4.98 17.57
C ALA A 61 -8.12 -6.45 17.31
N GLY A 62 -7.15 -7.33 17.11
CA GLY A 62 -7.37 -8.76 16.86
C GLY A 62 -6.48 -9.33 15.75
N PRO A 63 -6.63 -10.63 15.49
CA PRO A 63 -5.78 -11.31 14.52
C PRO A 63 -5.99 -10.76 13.11
N VAL A 64 -4.88 -10.42 12.43
CA VAL A 64 -4.81 -9.87 11.07
C VAL A 64 -5.60 -8.56 10.88
N ASP A 65 -6.04 -7.92 11.97
CA ASP A 65 -6.73 -6.64 11.91
C ASP A 65 -5.76 -5.48 11.59
N THR A 66 -4.48 -5.63 11.91
CA THR A 66 -3.43 -4.66 11.54
C THR A 66 -3.29 -4.57 10.01
N THR A 67 -3.29 -5.70 9.31
CA THR A 67 -3.31 -5.74 7.83
C THR A 67 -4.56 -5.08 7.25
N ARG A 68 -5.74 -5.33 7.83
CA ARG A 68 -6.99 -4.69 7.42
C ARG A 68 -6.95 -3.18 7.64
N ALA A 69 -6.46 -2.75 8.80
CA ALA A 69 -6.32 -1.33 9.14
C ALA A 69 -5.38 -0.61 8.18
N LEU A 70 -4.21 -1.19 7.88
CA LEU A 70 -3.28 -0.64 6.90
C LEU A 70 -3.93 -0.47 5.51
N PHE A 71 -4.62 -1.50 5.03
CA PHE A 71 -5.26 -1.43 3.72
C PHE A 71 -6.40 -0.42 3.67
N ASN A 72 -7.19 -0.32 4.74
CA ASN A 72 -8.24 0.70 4.83
C ASN A 72 -7.66 2.11 4.86
N ALA A 73 -6.61 2.35 5.65
CA ALA A 73 -5.96 3.66 5.72
C ALA A 73 -5.33 4.08 4.37
N LEU A 74 -4.70 3.13 3.67
CA LEU A 74 -4.22 3.38 2.30
C LEU A 74 -5.37 3.71 1.34
N ASP A 75 -6.49 3.00 1.43
CA ASP A 75 -7.67 3.27 0.60
C ASP A 75 -8.29 4.64 0.88
N GLU A 76 -8.35 5.05 2.15
CA GLU A 76 -8.83 6.38 2.55
C GLU A 76 -7.93 7.48 1.96
N ASN A 77 -6.60 7.32 2.03
CA ASN A 77 -5.67 8.25 1.40
C ASN A 77 -5.85 8.32 -0.12
N PHE A 78 -6.00 7.18 -0.80
CA PHE A 78 -6.19 7.13 -2.25
C PHE A 78 -7.52 7.76 -2.67
N ALA A 79 -8.57 7.57 -1.87
CA ALA A 79 -9.88 8.15 -2.11
C ALA A 79 -9.95 9.65 -1.83
N ALA A 80 -9.18 10.13 -0.85
CA ALA A 80 -9.14 11.55 -0.49
C ALA A 80 -8.50 12.41 -1.59
N GLU A 81 -7.45 11.92 -2.24
CA GLU A 81 -6.67 12.67 -3.23
C GLU A 81 -6.38 11.83 -4.49
N PRO A 82 -7.40 11.34 -5.21
CA PRO A 82 -7.21 10.46 -6.37
C PRO A 82 -6.42 11.13 -7.50
N GLU A 83 -6.51 12.45 -7.64
CA GLU A 83 -5.75 13.26 -8.59
C GLU A 83 -4.24 13.29 -8.30
N VAL A 84 -3.84 12.98 -7.06
CA VAL A 84 -2.43 12.84 -6.65
C VAL A 84 -1.98 11.40 -6.84
N TRP A 85 -2.72 10.43 -6.30
CA TRP A 85 -2.29 9.05 -6.21
C TRP A 85 -2.33 8.29 -7.55
N ARG A 86 -3.39 8.49 -8.36
CA ARG A 86 -3.50 7.81 -9.66
C ARG A 86 -2.35 8.12 -10.60
N PRO A 87 -1.96 9.39 -10.85
CA PRO A 87 -0.83 9.70 -11.70
C PRO A 87 0.50 9.18 -11.15
N ILE A 88 0.69 9.15 -9.82
CA ILE A 88 1.88 8.58 -9.19
C ILE A 88 1.98 7.09 -9.55
N PHE A 89 0.97 6.29 -9.23
CA PHE A 89 1.00 4.85 -9.50
C PHE A 89 1.03 4.51 -11.00
N ALA A 90 0.41 5.32 -11.85
CA ALA A 90 0.49 5.15 -13.29
C ALA A 90 1.90 5.43 -13.86
N SER A 91 2.67 6.31 -13.21
CA SER A 91 4.00 6.71 -13.66
C SER A 91 5.15 5.89 -13.08
N LEU A 92 4.95 5.30 -11.90
CA LEU A 92 5.97 4.51 -11.23
C LEU A 92 6.07 3.12 -11.83
N LYS A 93 7.29 2.75 -12.25
CA LYS A 93 7.57 1.39 -12.71
C LYS A 93 8.12 0.56 -11.55
N PRO A 94 7.88 -0.76 -11.54
CA PRO A 94 8.62 -1.65 -10.66
C PRO A 94 10.12 -1.41 -10.86
N GLY A 95 10.79 -0.91 -9.83
CA GLY A 95 12.22 -0.62 -9.86
C GLY A 95 12.93 -1.38 -8.77
N THR A 96 14.15 -1.85 -9.08
CA THR A 96 15.05 -2.46 -8.10
C THR A 96 16.01 -1.38 -7.60
N GLY A 97 16.24 -1.33 -6.30
CA GLY A 97 17.18 -0.41 -5.68
C GLY A 97 16.56 0.38 -4.51
N PRO A 98 17.39 1.05 -3.71
CA PRO A 98 16.95 1.71 -2.47
C PRO A 98 15.98 2.89 -2.69
N HIS A 99 15.87 3.37 -3.92
CA HIS A 99 14.96 4.46 -4.32
C HIS A 99 13.87 3.98 -5.29
N GLY A 100 13.63 2.66 -5.40
CA GLY A 100 12.60 2.07 -6.25
C GLY A 100 11.33 1.72 -5.48
N MET A 101 10.21 1.59 -6.18
CA MET A 101 8.95 1.10 -5.58
C MET A 101 9.09 -0.31 -4.98
N GLY A 102 10.09 -1.09 -5.40
CA GLY A 102 10.43 -2.37 -4.79
C GLY A 102 10.69 -2.26 -3.29
N ALA A 103 11.49 -1.27 -2.87
CA ALA A 103 11.79 -1.07 -1.44
C ALA A 103 10.55 -0.70 -0.62
N VAL A 104 9.63 0.10 -1.17
CA VAL A 104 8.34 0.41 -0.52
C VAL A 104 7.47 -0.84 -0.44
N GLY A 105 7.43 -1.63 -1.52
CA GLY A 105 6.70 -2.90 -1.55
C GLY A 105 7.22 -3.92 -0.54
N ASP A 106 8.54 -4.06 -0.44
CA ASP A 106 9.19 -4.96 0.52
C ASP A 106 8.86 -4.58 1.98
N ARG A 107 8.76 -3.28 2.28
CA ARG A 107 8.32 -2.81 3.61
C ARG A 107 6.87 -3.20 3.91
N VAL A 108 5.95 -2.98 2.96
CA VAL A 108 4.56 -3.39 3.14
C VAL A 108 4.46 -4.91 3.32
N VAL A 109 5.18 -5.69 2.52
CA VAL A 109 5.24 -7.15 2.67
C VAL A 109 5.75 -7.54 4.05
N ALA A 110 6.83 -6.92 4.54
CA ALA A 110 7.37 -7.20 5.88
C ALA A 110 6.36 -6.88 6.99
N TYR A 111 5.59 -5.81 6.84
CA TYR A 111 4.54 -5.42 7.78
C TYR A 111 3.40 -6.46 7.82
N LEU A 112 2.94 -6.93 6.66
CA LEU A 112 1.95 -8.00 6.55
C LEU A 112 2.48 -9.31 7.12
N GLU A 113 3.75 -9.66 6.82
CA GLU A 113 4.39 -10.88 7.29
C GLU A 113 4.47 -10.91 8.82
N ALA A 114 4.81 -9.79 9.46
CA ALA A 114 4.85 -9.67 10.91
C ALA A 114 3.46 -9.89 11.55
N ASP A 115 2.40 -9.32 10.98
CA ASP A 115 1.02 -9.50 11.43
C ASP A 115 0.56 -10.97 11.27
N PHE A 116 0.84 -11.58 10.13
CA PHE A 116 0.51 -12.99 9.87
C PHE A 116 1.31 -13.96 10.75
N ALA A 117 2.60 -13.68 10.97
CA ALA A 117 3.45 -14.47 11.88
C ALA A 117 2.93 -14.42 13.32
N LYS A 118 2.50 -13.24 13.79
CA LYS A 118 1.85 -13.06 15.09
C LYS A 118 0.57 -13.88 15.20
N ALA A 119 -0.29 -13.84 14.18
CA ALA A 119 -1.51 -14.63 14.13
C ALA A 119 -1.22 -16.14 14.16
N ALA A 120 -0.26 -16.61 13.37
CA ALA A 120 0.16 -18.02 13.35
C ALA A 120 0.72 -18.47 14.70
N ALA A 121 1.60 -17.68 15.32
CA ALA A 121 2.17 -17.96 16.64
C ALA A 121 1.10 -18.05 17.75
N ASN A 122 0.01 -17.33 17.60
CA ASN A 122 -1.15 -17.38 18.52
C ASN A 122 -2.14 -18.52 18.19
N GLY A 123 -1.80 -19.43 17.27
CA GLY A 123 -2.65 -20.58 16.92
C GLY A 123 -3.91 -20.22 16.13
N LEU A 124 -3.91 -19.06 15.46
CA LEU A 124 -5.07 -18.56 14.70
C LEU A 124 -5.08 -19.07 13.25
N PHE A 125 -4.03 -19.76 12.82
CA PHE A 125 -3.97 -20.42 11.52
C PHE A 125 -4.31 -21.91 11.67
N ALA A 126 -5.25 -22.38 10.86
CA ALA A 126 -5.68 -23.78 10.83
C ALA A 126 -4.70 -24.69 10.08
N VAL A 127 -3.79 -24.11 9.32
CA VAL A 127 -2.82 -24.82 8.47
C VAL A 127 -1.44 -24.20 8.67
N ASP A 128 -0.43 -25.04 8.57
CA ASP A 128 0.95 -24.58 8.47
C ASP A 128 1.15 -23.99 7.07
N CYS A 129 1.51 -22.70 7.01
CA CYS A 129 1.74 -22.03 5.74
C CYS A 129 2.94 -21.07 5.82
N ASP A 130 3.60 -20.87 4.69
CA ASP A 130 4.62 -19.83 4.54
C ASP A 130 3.95 -18.44 4.62
N VAL A 131 4.05 -17.81 5.80
CA VAL A 131 3.44 -16.47 6.05
C VAL A 131 4.05 -15.40 5.14
N GLY A 132 5.33 -15.52 4.79
CA GLY A 132 5.98 -14.61 3.85
C GLY A 132 5.44 -14.78 2.43
N ALA A 133 5.18 -16.01 1.99
CA ALA A 133 4.52 -16.27 0.71
C ALA A 133 3.09 -15.72 0.69
N LEU A 134 2.33 -15.89 1.78
CA LEU A 134 0.99 -15.34 1.93
C LEU A 134 1.01 -13.80 1.87
N ALA A 135 1.92 -13.15 2.60
CA ALA A 135 2.07 -11.70 2.60
C ALA A 135 2.40 -11.16 1.19
N ARG A 136 3.36 -11.77 0.51
CA ARG A 136 3.71 -11.42 -0.88
C ARG A 136 2.54 -11.62 -1.85
N HIS A 137 1.77 -12.70 -1.69
CA HIS A 137 0.59 -12.94 -2.52
C HIS A 137 -0.47 -11.86 -2.33
N VAL A 138 -0.83 -11.55 -1.09
CA VAL A 138 -1.81 -10.51 -0.75
C VAL A 138 -1.37 -9.14 -1.27
N PHE A 139 -0.11 -8.77 -1.06
CA PHE A 139 0.46 -7.53 -1.56
C PHE A 139 0.42 -7.45 -3.09
N THR A 140 0.91 -8.47 -3.78
CA THR A 140 0.97 -8.51 -5.26
C THR A 140 -0.41 -8.40 -5.88
N MET A 141 -1.38 -9.13 -5.33
CA MET A 141 -2.76 -9.09 -5.76
C MET A 141 -3.35 -7.67 -5.60
N ARG A 142 -3.10 -7.02 -4.46
CA ARG A 142 -3.54 -5.65 -4.22
C ARG A 142 -2.88 -4.67 -5.19
N MET A 143 -1.56 -4.74 -5.39
CA MET A 143 -0.84 -3.85 -6.31
C MET A 143 -1.32 -3.96 -7.74
N ASN A 144 -1.69 -5.15 -8.20
CA ASN A 144 -2.33 -5.32 -9.51
C ASN A 144 -3.65 -4.53 -9.64
N ARG A 145 -4.44 -4.43 -8.55
CA ARG A 145 -5.67 -3.63 -8.56
C ARG A 145 -5.38 -2.13 -8.49
N VAL A 146 -4.40 -1.72 -7.67
CA VAL A 146 -3.95 -0.32 -7.63
C VAL A 146 -3.50 0.14 -9.02
N GLU A 147 -2.72 -0.68 -9.72
CA GLU A 147 -2.25 -0.36 -11.07
C GLU A 147 -3.43 -0.22 -12.06
N LYS A 148 -4.38 -1.15 -12.06
CA LYS A 148 -5.57 -1.07 -12.92
C LYS A 148 -6.44 0.15 -12.62
N TRP A 149 -6.60 0.49 -11.34
CA TRP A 149 -7.31 1.72 -10.94
C TRP A 149 -6.55 2.97 -11.38
N ALA A 150 -5.23 3.00 -11.19
CA ALA A 150 -4.38 4.11 -11.64
C ALA A 150 -4.46 4.35 -13.14
N GLN A 151 -4.53 3.27 -13.94
CA GLN A 151 -4.69 3.29 -15.39
C GLN A 151 -6.14 3.51 -15.87
N ALA A 152 -7.08 3.76 -14.96
CA ALA A 152 -8.51 3.88 -15.25
C ALA A 152 -9.16 2.65 -15.93
N SER A 153 -8.53 1.48 -15.81
CA SER A 153 -9.06 0.21 -16.32
C SER A 153 -10.19 -0.35 -15.45
N ILE A 154 -10.24 0.04 -14.19
CA ILE A 154 -11.33 -0.22 -13.25
C ILE A 154 -11.68 1.06 -12.48
N ASP A 155 -12.94 1.18 -12.05
CA ASP A 155 -13.36 2.27 -11.15
C ASP A 155 -12.98 2.00 -9.69
N TRP A 156 -13.22 2.99 -8.82
CA TRP A 156 -12.91 2.90 -7.40
C TRP A 156 -13.71 1.82 -6.67
N GLY A 157 -14.98 1.64 -7.01
CA GLY A 157 -15.84 0.62 -6.40
C GLY A 157 -15.35 -0.79 -6.71
N VAL A 158 -15.00 -1.06 -7.97
CA VAL A 158 -14.42 -2.32 -8.41
C VAL A 158 -13.05 -2.55 -7.76
N TYR A 159 -12.21 -1.51 -7.66
CA TYR A 159 -10.94 -1.60 -6.96
C TYR A 159 -11.14 -2.03 -5.51
N ARG A 160 -11.95 -1.30 -4.73
CA ARG A 160 -12.18 -1.60 -3.31
C ARG A 160 -12.77 -2.99 -3.10
N SER A 161 -13.86 -3.31 -3.79
CA SER A 161 -14.54 -4.60 -3.62
C SER A 161 -13.63 -5.78 -3.95
N SER A 162 -12.88 -5.69 -5.05
CA SER A 162 -11.98 -6.78 -5.46
C SER A 162 -10.73 -6.89 -4.58
N SER A 163 -10.24 -5.79 -4.01
CA SER A 163 -9.12 -5.78 -3.05
C SER A 163 -9.53 -6.40 -1.73
N THR A 164 -10.68 -6.01 -1.18
CA THR A 164 -11.26 -6.60 0.04
C THR A 164 -11.53 -8.08 -0.16
N LEU A 165 -12.21 -8.44 -1.25
CA LEU A 165 -12.48 -9.84 -1.59
C LEU A 165 -11.22 -10.69 -1.58
N GLY A 166 -10.17 -10.23 -2.25
CA GLY A 166 -8.93 -10.99 -2.36
C GLY A 166 -8.22 -11.17 -1.04
N LEU A 167 -8.14 -10.13 -0.20
CA LEU A 167 -7.59 -10.22 1.16
C LEU A 167 -8.38 -11.23 1.99
N GLU A 168 -9.68 -11.07 2.08
CA GLU A 168 -10.51 -11.88 2.97
C GLU A 168 -10.57 -13.35 2.53
N LEU A 169 -10.51 -13.65 1.22
CA LEU A 169 -10.39 -15.03 0.75
C LEU A 169 -9.04 -15.64 1.10
N ALA A 170 -7.94 -14.90 0.96
CA ALA A 170 -6.62 -15.38 1.36
C ALA A 170 -6.57 -15.68 2.85
N LEU A 171 -7.15 -14.80 3.68
CA LEU A 171 -7.27 -15.01 5.14
C LEU A 171 -8.19 -16.19 5.50
N ALA A 172 -9.35 -16.32 4.85
CA ALA A 172 -10.27 -17.43 5.10
C ALA A 172 -9.66 -18.80 4.77
N ALA A 173 -8.68 -18.85 3.86
CA ALA A 173 -7.97 -20.08 3.55
C ALA A 173 -7.12 -20.61 4.70
N VAL A 174 -6.64 -19.74 5.58
CA VAL A 174 -5.66 -20.08 6.64
C VAL A 174 -6.22 -19.93 8.06
N LEU A 175 -7.21 -19.09 8.31
CA LEU A 175 -7.72 -18.80 9.65
C LEU A 175 -8.56 -19.95 10.22
N VAL A 176 -8.49 -20.12 11.56
CA VAL A 176 -9.41 -20.96 12.34
C VAL A 176 -10.76 -20.27 12.54
N GLU A 177 -11.80 -21.07 12.94
CA GLU A 177 -13.07 -20.47 13.39
C GLU A 177 -12.90 -19.77 14.76
N PRO A 178 -13.63 -18.67 15.03
CA PRO A 178 -14.66 -18.06 14.16
C PRO A 178 -14.11 -17.01 13.17
N PHE A 179 -12.80 -16.82 13.11
CA PHE A 179 -12.15 -15.78 12.28
C PHE A 179 -12.31 -16.06 10.79
N ARG A 180 -12.29 -17.35 10.40
CA ARG A 180 -12.57 -17.79 9.03
C ARG A 180 -13.97 -17.36 8.57
N SER A 181 -14.99 -17.62 9.36
CA SER A 181 -16.36 -17.22 9.04
C SER A 181 -16.50 -15.70 8.94
N ARG A 182 -15.81 -14.94 9.80
CA ARG A 182 -15.76 -13.47 9.73
C ARG A 182 -15.13 -13.00 8.41
N ALA A 183 -13.98 -13.57 8.01
CA ALA A 183 -13.32 -13.24 6.75
C ALA A 183 -14.22 -13.53 5.54
N LEU A 184 -14.91 -14.68 5.52
CA LEU A 184 -15.86 -15.00 4.45
C LEU A 184 -17.04 -14.02 4.41
N ALA A 185 -17.56 -13.59 5.55
CA ALA A 185 -18.62 -12.57 5.61
C ALA A 185 -18.12 -11.21 5.07
N CYS A 186 -16.91 -10.79 5.46
CA CYS A 186 -16.29 -9.54 4.98
C CYS A 186 -15.96 -9.57 3.48
N SER A 187 -15.73 -10.76 2.89
CA SER A 187 -15.45 -10.91 1.47
C SER A 187 -16.61 -10.50 0.55
N GLY A 188 -17.85 -10.49 1.08
CA GLY A 188 -19.06 -10.22 0.31
C GLY A 188 -19.49 -11.36 -0.62
N ILE A 189 -18.87 -12.53 -0.54
CA ILE A 189 -19.26 -13.73 -1.31
C ILE A 189 -20.49 -14.41 -0.71
N LEU A 190 -20.58 -14.44 0.61
CA LEU A 190 -21.75 -15.00 1.31
C LEU A 190 -22.87 -13.95 1.31
N ARG A 191 -23.97 -14.27 0.68
CA ARG A 191 -25.22 -13.47 0.67
C ARG A 191 -26.21 -14.02 1.68
#